data_0fe9eced2422906d08528275915b8488
#
_entry.id   0fe9eced2422906d08528275915b8488
#
_cell.length_a   1.000
_cell.length_b   1.000
_cell.length_c   1.000
_cell.angle_alpha   90.00
_cell.angle_beta   90.00
_cell.angle_gamma   90.00
#
_symmetry.space_group_name_H-M   'P 1'
#
loop_
_entity.id
_entity.type
_entity.pdbx_description
1 polymer ?
#
loop_
_entity_poly.entity_id
_entity_poly.type
_entity_poly.pdbx_seq_one_letter_code
_entity_poly.pdbx_strand_id
1 'polypeptide(L)'
;ALPIFDDPHFIGLGEVGLDGFEPGLDQHKAERVLLEELKIARDLDLPLSIHVRRTASKTLGLLRRVYGSPGKTGFQPVRGAVHAFNGSDAEREAFLSFGLVLGFGGACTYDGSKRIRRHLSELADGAWVLETDAPDMPPASRRDAFALGQSTLDTRPADILEAARTAAQLRGTTLAAAAASARAAAIAAFPRLEILLRLPESFGQQTE
;
A
#
# COMPACT_ATOMS: atom_id res chain seq x y z
N ALA A 1 -16.92 20.07 5.10
CA ALA A 1 -16.22 18.78 5.17
C ALA A 1 -17.07 17.78 5.97
N LEU A 2 -17.03 16.49 5.62
CA LEU A 2 -17.72 15.49 6.45
C LEU A 2 -16.93 15.37 7.76
N PRO A 3 -17.61 15.30 8.95
CA PRO A 3 -16.94 15.25 10.25
C PRO A 3 -15.88 14.14 10.40
N ILE A 4 -16.03 13.05 9.62
CA ILE A 4 -15.10 11.91 9.64
C ILE A 4 -13.67 12.30 9.27
N PHE A 5 -13.46 13.31 8.41
CA PHE A 5 -12.12 13.74 8.02
C PHE A 5 -11.39 14.54 9.09
N ASP A 6 -12.12 15.03 10.10
CA ASP A 6 -11.59 15.73 11.26
C ASP A 6 -11.24 14.77 12.41
N ASP A 7 -11.65 13.49 12.30
CA ASP A 7 -11.30 12.45 13.29
C ASP A 7 -9.78 12.20 13.28
N PRO A 8 -9.10 12.27 14.44
CA PRO A 8 -7.66 12.04 14.52
C PRO A 8 -7.25 10.61 14.11
N HIS A 9 -8.18 9.64 14.15
CA HIS A 9 -7.93 8.27 13.69
C HIS A 9 -8.05 8.11 12.18
N PHE A 10 -8.57 9.11 11.47
CA PHE A 10 -8.63 9.09 10.01
C PHE A 10 -7.26 9.45 9.41
N ILE A 11 -6.56 8.45 8.87
CA ILE A 11 -5.18 8.61 8.38
C ILE A 11 -5.06 8.78 6.87
N GLY A 12 -6.07 8.40 6.11
CA GLY A 12 -6.06 8.47 4.65
C GLY A 12 -7.31 7.88 4.04
N LEU A 13 -7.45 7.99 2.73
CA LEU A 13 -8.55 7.43 1.97
C LEU A 13 -8.09 6.11 1.31
N GLY A 14 -8.81 5.04 1.57
CA GLY A 14 -8.49 3.71 1.05
C GLY A 14 -9.49 2.63 1.52
N GLU A 15 -9.55 1.55 0.84
CA GLU A 15 -8.88 1.21 -0.38
C GLU A 15 -9.61 1.82 -1.58
N VAL A 16 -8.91 2.58 -2.43
CA VAL A 16 -9.46 3.16 -3.67
C VAL A 16 -8.69 2.60 -4.86
N GLY A 17 -9.32 2.42 -6.00
CA GLY A 17 -8.58 1.94 -7.15
C GLY A 17 -9.40 1.21 -8.20
N LEU A 18 -8.69 0.48 -9.06
CA LEU A 18 -9.28 -0.26 -10.18
C LEU A 18 -8.78 -1.71 -10.17
N ASP A 19 -9.73 -2.64 -10.33
CA ASP A 19 -9.44 -4.06 -10.55
C ASP A 19 -9.87 -4.48 -11.97
N GLY A 20 -8.89 -4.86 -12.79
CA GLY A 20 -9.12 -5.37 -14.14
C GLY A 20 -9.24 -6.90 -14.20
N PHE A 21 -9.23 -7.57 -13.05
CA PHE A 21 -9.34 -9.02 -12.97
C PHE A 21 -10.73 -9.48 -12.49
N GLU A 22 -11.44 -8.62 -11.70
CA GLU A 22 -12.72 -8.97 -11.09
C GLU A 22 -13.80 -9.14 -12.17
N PRO A 23 -14.39 -10.34 -12.31
CA PRO A 23 -15.43 -10.60 -13.29
C PRO A 23 -16.71 -9.80 -13.00
N GLY A 24 -17.27 -9.17 -14.03
CA GLY A 24 -18.56 -8.46 -13.90
C GLY A 24 -18.46 -7.05 -13.31
N LEU A 25 -17.27 -6.58 -12.93
CA LEU A 25 -17.08 -5.20 -12.50
C LEU A 25 -17.33 -4.22 -13.65
N ASP A 26 -18.24 -3.27 -13.45
CA ASP A 26 -18.42 -2.15 -14.37
C ASP A 26 -17.20 -1.21 -14.30
N GLN A 27 -16.28 -1.42 -15.22
CA GLN A 27 -15.02 -0.66 -15.30
C GLN A 27 -15.26 0.84 -15.51
N HIS A 28 -16.29 1.24 -16.26
CA HIS A 28 -16.61 2.65 -16.45
C HIS A 28 -17.14 3.30 -15.17
N LYS A 29 -17.95 2.57 -14.42
CA LYS A 29 -18.41 3.02 -13.09
C LYS A 29 -17.24 3.14 -12.13
N ALA A 30 -16.36 2.12 -12.07
CA ALA A 30 -15.18 2.11 -11.20
C ALA A 30 -14.25 3.29 -11.52
N GLU A 31 -13.98 3.59 -12.80
CA GLU A 31 -13.17 4.73 -13.22
C GLU A 31 -13.79 6.07 -12.79
N ARG A 32 -15.13 6.21 -12.88
CA ARG A 32 -15.82 7.43 -12.41
C ARG A 32 -15.72 7.58 -10.88
N VAL A 33 -15.90 6.48 -10.15
CA VAL A 33 -15.77 6.47 -8.68
C VAL A 33 -14.36 6.87 -8.28
N LEU A 34 -13.34 6.19 -8.82
CA LEU A 34 -11.95 6.51 -8.53
C LEU A 34 -11.63 7.98 -8.87
N LEU A 35 -12.14 8.50 -9.98
CA LEU A 35 -11.93 9.91 -10.34
C LEU A 35 -12.44 10.87 -9.25
N GLU A 36 -13.62 10.61 -8.68
CA GLU A 36 -14.18 11.45 -7.61
C GLU A 36 -13.43 11.26 -6.29
N GLU A 37 -13.03 10.04 -5.95
CA GLU A 37 -12.21 9.76 -4.76
C GLU A 37 -10.85 10.48 -4.83
N LEU A 38 -10.20 10.46 -5.99
CA LEU A 38 -8.94 11.19 -6.20
C LEU A 38 -9.11 12.73 -6.05
N LYS A 39 -10.24 13.28 -6.51
CA LYS A 39 -10.53 14.71 -6.31
C LYS A 39 -10.74 15.04 -4.83
N ILE A 40 -11.52 14.21 -4.11
CA ILE A 40 -11.74 14.37 -2.67
C ILE A 40 -10.40 14.33 -1.93
N ALA A 41 -9.56 13.34 -2.24
CA ALA A 41 -8.26 13.19 -1.63
C ALA A 41 -7.35 14.41 -1.89
N ARG A 42 -7.33 14.93 -3.12
CA ARG A 42 -6.59 16.15 -3.47
C ARG A 42 -7.10 17.36 -2.71
N ASP A 43 -8.42 17.60 -2.73
CA ASP A 43 -9.04 18.80 -2.17
C ASP A 43 -8.93 18.85 -0.64
N LEU A 44 -8.82 17.68 0.02
CA LEU A 44 -8.66 17.53 1.47
C LEU A 44 -7.23 17.17 1.88
N ASP A 45 -6.29 17.13 0.94
CA ASP A 45 -4.88 16.76 1.16
C ASP A 45 -4.73 15.41 1.90
N LEU A 46 -5.52 14.40 1.49
CA LEU A 46 -5.54 13.08 2.11
C LEU A 46 -4.56 12.13 1.42
N PRO A 47 -3.80 11.34 2.19
CA PRO A 47 -3.04 10.22 1.65
C PRO A 47 -3.97 9.12 1.10
N LEU A 48 -3.47 8.36 0.13
CA LEU A 48 -4.21 7.32 -0.57
C LEU A 48 -3.61 5.93 -0.33
N SER A 49 -4.46 4.92 -0.10
CA SER A 49 -4.11 3.51 -0.32
C SER A 49 -4.75 3.06 -1.62
N ILE A 50 -3.93 2.75 -2.64
CA ILE A 50 -4.39 2.57 -4.01
C ILE A 50 -4.28 1.11 -4.43
N HIS A 51 -5.43 0.53 -4.83
CA HIS A 51 -5.50 -0.76 -5.48
C HIS A 51 -5.22 -0.66 -6.98
N VAL A 52 -4.31 -1.49 -7.46
CA VAL A 52 -3.95 -1.54 -8.88
C VAL A 52 -3.77 -2.98 -9.34
N ARG A 53 -4.80 -3.55 -9.93
CA ARG A 53 -4.73 -4.92 -10.46
C ARG A 53 -5.04 -4.94 -11.95
N ARG A 54 -3.99 -5.06 -12.80
CA ARG A 54 -4.07 -5.00 -14.27
C ARG A 54 -4.63 -3.68 -14.84
N THR A 55 -4.53 -2.58 -14.09
CA THR A 55 -5.14 -1.28 -14.41
C THR A 55 -4.17 -0.12 -14.29
N ALA A 56 -2.87 -0.37 -14.15
CA ALA A 56 -1.87 0.68 -13.88
C ALA A 56 -1.93 1.86 -14.87
N SER A 57 -2.06 1.58 -16.17
CA SER A 57 -2.17 2.64 -17.19
C SER A 57 -3.38 3.55 -16.98
N LYS A 58 -4.55 2.97 -16.63
CA LYS A 58 -5.78 3.71 -16.36
C LYS A 58 -5.66 4.52 -15.07
N THR A 59 -5.18 3.89 -14.01
CA THR A 59 -4.95 4.54 -12.71
C THR A 59 -3.99 5.72 -12.84
N LEU A 60 -2.86 5.55 -13.53
CA LEU A 60 -1.91 6.62 -13.82
C LEU A 60 -2.53 7.72 -14.69
N GLY A 61 -3.42 7.38 -15.62
CA GLY A 61 -4.18 8.34 -16.42
C GLY A 61 -5.09 9.22 -15.56
N LEU A 62 -5.81 8.62 -14.60
CA LEU A 62 -6.66 9.34 -13.66
C LEU A 62 -5.85 10.20 -12.69
N LEU A 63 -4.73 9.69 -12.18
CA LEU A 63 -3.80 10.48 -11.35
C LEU A 63 -3.30 11.72 -12.10
N ARG A 64 -2.87 11.58 -13.37
CA ARG A 64 -2.47 12.75 -14.20
C ARG A 64 -3.59 13.76 -14.37
N ARG A 65 -4.81 13.28 -14.55
CA ARG A 65 -5.99 14.14 -14.74
C ARG A 65 -6.29 14.98 -13.49
N VAL A 66 -6.08 14.42 -12.30
CA VAL A 66 -6.43 15.08 -11.02
C VAL A 66 -5.26 15.88 -10.45
N TYR A 67 -4.06 15.33 -10.47
CA TYR A 67 -2.88 15.89 -9.80
C TYR A 67 -1.88 16.56 -10.77
N GLY A 68 -2.12 16.47 -12.06
CA GLY A 68 -1.17 16.91 -13.06
C GLY A 68 -0.11 15.87 -13.39
N SER A 69 0.82 16.20 -14.27
CA SER A 69 1.90 15.30 -14.66
C SER A 69 3.18 15.61 -13.89
N PRO A 70 3.86 14.61 -13.32
CA PRO A 70 5.14 14.80 -12.63
C PRO A 70 6.14 15.60 -13.48
N GLY A 71 6.82 16.57 -12.86
CA GLY A 71 7.78 17.44 -13.53
C GLY A 71 7.19 18.54 -14.41
N LYS A 72 5.86 18.70 -14.44
CA LYS A 72 5.18 19.81 -15.18
C LYS A 72 4.63 20.85 -14.21
N THR A 73 4.41 22.07 -14.73
CA THR A 73 3.77 23.14 -13.97
C THR A 73 2.37 22.71 -13.52
N GLY A 74 2.04 22.99 -12.27
CA GLY A 74 0.75 22.64 -11.67
C GLY A 74 0.65 21.19 -11.16
N PHE A 75 1.72 20.42 -11.22
CA PHE A 75 1.76 19.09 -10.59
C PHE A 75 1.68 19.20 -9.07
N GLN A 76 0.85 18.36 -8.47
CA GLN A 76 0.72 18.20 -7.03
C GLN A 76 1.16 16.77 -6.65
N PRO A 77 2.16 16.60 -5.77
CA PRO A 77 2.55 15.27 -5.31
C PRO A 77 1.42 14.56 -4.57
N VAL A 78 1.35 13.25 -4.75
CA VAL A 78 0.38 12.39 -4.07
C VAL A 78 1.08 11.70 -2.91
N ARG A 79 0.51 11.77 -1.70
CA ARG A 79 0.95 10.96 -0.57
C ARG A 79 0.16 9.65 -0.52
N GLY A 80 0.79 8.60 -0.01
CA GLY A 80 0.14 7.30 0.15
C GLY A 80 0.94 6.16 -0.46
N ALA A 81 0.29 5.02 -0.64
CA ALA A 81 0.90 3.81 -1.15
C ALA A 81 0.08 3.19 -2.29
N VAL A 82 0.77 2.57 -3.24
CA VAL A 82 0.17 1.55 -4.11
C VAL A 82 0.36 0.22 -3.40
N HIS A 83 -0.74 -0.34 -2.87
CA HIS A 83 -0.66 -1.60 -2.12
C HIS A 83 -0.44 -2.80 -3.04
N ALA A 84 0.10 -3.90 -2.50
CA ALA A 84 0.36 -5.17 -3.17
C ALA A 84 1.05 -5.01 -4.53
N PHE A 85 2.06 -4.12 -4.62
CA PHE A 85 2.65 -3.74 -5.89
C PHE A 85 3.30 -4.92 -6.62
N ASN A 86 2.85 -5.15 -7.85
CA ASN A 86 3.35 -6.19 -8.75
C ASN A 86 3.44 -5.70 -10.22
N GLY A 87 3.73 -4.42 -10.40
CA GLY A 87 3.83 -3.80 -11.72
C GLY A 87 5.18 -4.05 -12.43
N SER A 88 5.29 -3.52 -13.65
CA SER A 88 6.55 -3.43 -14.40
C SER A 88 7.46 -2.34 -13.83
N ASP A 89 8.71 -2.28 -14.30
CA ASP A 89 9.65 -1.22 -13.93
C ASP A 89 9.14 0.17 -14.32
N ALA A 90 8.53 0.29 -15.50
CA ALA A 90 7.95 1.55 -15.96
C ALA A 90 6.77 2.01 -15.07
N GLU A 91 5.92 1.08 -14.62
CA GLU A 91 4.84 1.38 -13.70
C GLU A 91 5.37 1.76 -12.32
N ARG A 92 6.42 1.05 -11.82
CA ARG A 92 7.14 1.39 -10.60
C ARG A 92 7.60 2.86 -10.62
N GLU A 93 8.39 3.23 -11.63
CA GLU A 93 8.91 4.59 -11.77
C GLU A 93 7.78 5.62 -11.91
N ALA A 94 6.73 5.28 -12.64
CA ALA A 94 5.58 6.16 -12.82
C ALA A 94 4.87 6.46 -11.48
N PHE A 95 4.58 5.44 -10.66
CA PHE A 95 3.95 5.66 -9.35
C PHE A 95 4.86 6.41 -8.37
N LEU A 96 6.14 6.06 -8.33
CA LEU A 96 7.13 6.79 -7.52
C LEU A 96 7.24 8.26 -7.93
N SER A 97 7.17 8.57 -9.23
CA SER A 97 7.22 9.96 -9.71
C SER A 97 6.03 10.81 -9.25
N PHE A 98 4.89 10.18 -8.91
CA PHE A 98 3.77 10.86 -8.26
C PHE A 98 4.01 11.14 -6.77
N GLY A 99 4.99 10.52 -6.14
CA GLY A 99 5.24 10.61 -4.70
C GLY A 99 4.67 9.45 -3.88
N LEU A 100 4.06 8.46 -4.55
CA LEU A 100 3.53 7.26 -3.91
C LEU A 100 4.66 6.30 -3.53
N VAL A 101 4.53 5.61 -2.40
CA VAL A 101 5.39 4.48 -2.04
C VAL A 101 4.74 3.16 -2.48
N LEU A 102 5.51 2.07 -2.49
CA LEU A 102 5.03 0.77 -2.96
C LEU A 102 4.92 -0.21 -1.80
N GLY A 103 3.77 -0.90 -1.69
CA GLY A 103 3.47 -1.87 -0.66
C GLY A 103 3.94 -3.28 -1.02
N PHE A 104 4.53 -3.97 -0.04
CA PHE A 104 4.99 -5.35 -0.16
C PHE A 104 4.54 -6.18 1.05
N GLY A 105 3.74 -7.19 0.76
CA GLY A 105 3.18 -8.12 1.75
C GLY A 105 3.54 -9.57 1.47
N GLY A 106 2.63 -10.49 1.78
CA GLY A 106 2.81 -11.93 1.66
C GLY A 106 3.37 -12.39 0.31
N ALA A 107 3.04 -11.70 -0.79
CA ALA A 107 3.53 -12.06 -2.12
C ALA A 107 5.06 -12.02 -2.26
N CYS A 108 5.78 -11.19 -1.49
CA CYS A 108 7.25 -11.13 -1.56
C CYS A 108 7.93 -12.34 -0.91
N THR A 109 7.20 -13.13 -0.10
CA THR A 109 7.76 -14.30 0.60
C THR A 109 7.90 -15.54 -0.29
N TYR A 110 7.25 -15.54 -1.46
CA TYR A 110 7.37 -16.64 -2.41
C TYR A 110 8.61 -16.52 -3.27
N ASP A 111 9.43 -17.57 -3.35
CA ASP A 111 10.63 -17.58 -4.20
C ASP A 111 10.32 -17.40 -5.68
N GLY A 112 9.15 -17.84 -6.13
CA GLY A 112 8.65 -17.65 -7.50
C GLY A 112 8.29 -16.20 -7.85
N SER A 113 8.09 -15.32 -6.86
CA SER A 113 7.72 -13.92 -7.05
C SER A 113 8.91 -13.03 -7.45
N LYS A 114 9.67 -13.46 -8.46
CA LYS A 114 10.98 -12.86 -8.83
C LYS A 114 10.90 -11.35 -9.05
N ARG A 115 9.87 -10.86 -9.73
CA ARG A 115 9.71 -9.41 -10.01
C ARG A 115 9.44 -8.60 -8.74
N ILE A 116 8.52 -9.06 -7.89
CA ILE A 116 8.19 -8.40 -6.62
C ILE A 116 9.44 -8.34 -5.74
N ARG A 117 10.16 -9.46 -5.61
CA ARG A 117 11.39 -9.59 -4.82
C ARG A 117 12.50 -8.67 -5.35
N ARG A 118 12.66 -8.59 -6.67
CA ARG A 118 13.62 -7.66 -7.31
C ARG A 118 13.27 -6.21 -7.00
N HIS A 119 11.99 -5.79 -7.17
CA HIS A 119 11.57 -4.44 -6.81
C HIS A 119 11.89 -4.12 -5.36
N LEU A 120 11.52 -5.00 -4.43
CA LEU A 120 11.77 -4.80 -3.01
C LEU A 120 13.27 -4.68 -2.69
N SER A 121 14.15 -5.40 -3.41
CA SER A 121 15.60 -5.32 -3.21
C SER A 121 16.23 -4.05 -3.78
N GLU A 122 15.69 -3.50 -4.87
CA GLU A 122 16.29 -2.38 -5.62
C GLU A 122 15.78 -1.00 -5.17
N LEU A 123 14.59 -0.92 -4.55
CA LEU A 123 13.99 0.35 -4.15
C LEU A 123 14.84 1.08 -3.11
N ALA A 124 14.96 2.40 -3.26
CA ALA A 124 15.57 3.25 -2.26
C ALA A 124 14.77 3.22 -0.94
N ASP A 125 15.45 3.51 0.17
CA ASP A 125 14.74 3.73 1.44
C ASP A 125 13.75 4.89 1.29
N GLY A 126 12.59 4.75 1.94
CA GLY A 126 11.50 5.72 1.79
C GLY A 126 10.57 5.48 0.60
N ALA A 127 10.91 4.56 -0.33
CA ALA A 127 10.08 4.26 -1.51
C ALA A 127 9.21 3.00 -1.37
N TRP A 128 9.28 2.29 -0.25
CA TRP A 128 8.57 1.05 0.00
C TRP A 128 8.05 0.94 1.43
N VAL A 129 6.94 0.22 1.59
CA VAL A 129 6.32 -0.08 2.88
C VAL A 129 6.00 -1.57 2.98
N LEU A 130 5.80 -2.04 4.22
CA LEU A 130 5.33 -3.39 4.50
C LEU A 130 3.82 -3.37 4.79
N GLU A 131 3.16 -4.43 4.37
CA GLU A 131 1.73 -4.66 4.56
C GLU A 131 1.40 -6.13 4.69
N THR A 132 0.15 -6.49 4.95
CA THR A 132 -0.30 -7.89 4.99
C THR A 132 -1.43 -8.17 4.01
N ASP A 133 -2.29 -7.18 3.77
CA ASP A 133 -3.56 -7.33 3.05
C ASP A 133 -4.51 -8.35 3.71
N ALA A 134 -4.40 -8.50 5.05
CA ALA A 134 -5.18 -9.46 5.80
C ALA A 134 -6.71 -9.21 5.65
N PRO A 135 -7.54 -10.24 5.41
CA PRO A 135 -7.24 -11.69 5.49
C PRO A 135 -6.65 -12.31 4.22
N ASP A 136 -6.45 -11.53 3.16
CA ASP A 136 -5.95 -11.97 1.86
C ASP A 136 -4.41 -12.06 1.81
N MET A 137 -3.86 -12.47 0.67
CA MET A 137 -2.43 -12.47 0.38
C MET A 137 -1.55 -13.26 1.38
N PRO A 138 -1.87 -14.53 1.71
CA PRO A 138 -1.12 -15.31 2.69
C PRO A 138 0.36 -15.41 2.33
N PRO A 139 1.27 -15.29 3.33
CA PRO A 139 2.70 -15.52 3.11
C PRO A 139 2.99 -17.02 2.85
N ALA A 140 4.19 -17.32 2.38
CA ALA A 140 4.59 -18.68 1.98
C ALA A 140 4.42 -19.70 3.13
N SER A 141 4.85 -19.37 4.35
CA SER A 141 4.73 -20.25 5.50
C SER A 141 3.28 -20.64 5.82
N ARG A 142 2.34 -19.70 5.64
CA ARG A 142 0.92 -19.97 5.88
C ARG A 142 0.32 -20.87 4.83
N ARG A 143 0.71 -20.70 3.55
CA ARG A 143 0.31 -21.62 2.48
C ARG A 143 0.86 -23.04 2.70
N ASP A 144 2.12 -23.15 3.14
CA ASP A 144 2.73 -24.43 3.44
C ASP A 144 2.03 -25.12 4.61
N ALA A 145 1.74 -24.37 5.68
CA ALA A 145 0.97 -24.87 6.82
C ALA A 145 -0.45 -25.31 6.43
N PHE A 146 -1.13 -24.56 5.55
CA PHE A 146 -2.44 -24.93 5.02
C PHE A 146 -2.37 -26.23 4.20
N ALA A 147 -1.39 -26.36 3.34
CA ALA A 147 -1.19 -27.59 2.54
C ALA A 147 -0.95 -28.83 3.42
N LEU A 148 -0.42 -28.63 4.64
CA LEU A 148 -0.24 -29.68 5.64
C LEU A 148 -1.46 -29.86 6.58
N GLY A 149 -2.55 -29.13 6.38
CA GLY A 149 -3.74 -29.16 7.25
C GLY A 149 -3.53 -28.55 8.65
N GLN A 150 -2.51 -27.72 8.83
CA GLN A 150 -2.10 -27.16 10.13
C GLN A 150 -2.64 -25.75 10.38
N SER A 151 -3.16 -25.05 9.36
CA SER A 151 -3.62 -23.67 9.47
C SER A 151 -4.72 -23.36 8.45
N THR A 152 -5.41 -22.21 8.62
CA THR A 152 -6.22 -21.56 7.56
C THR A 152 -5.31 -20.77 6.62
N LEU A 153 -5.84 -20.42 5.44
CA LEU A 153 -5.14 -19.54 4.49
C LEU A 153 -5.20 -18.06 4.90
N ASP A 154 -6.10 -17.70 5.84
CA ASP A 154 -6.31 -16.31 6.20
C ASP A 154 -5.02 -15.66 6.73
N THR A 155 -4.61 -14.61 6.07
CA THR A 155 -3.49 -13.78 6.52
C THR A 155 -3.89 -13.03 7.80
N ARG A 156 -2.94 -12.83 8.69
CA ARG A 156 -3.10 -12.07 9.93
C ARG A 156 -2.17 -10.87 9.95
N PRO A 157 -2.50 -9.79 10.68
CA PRO A 157 -1.60 -8.65 10.83
C PRO A 157 -0.19 -9.02 11.32
N ALA A 158 -0.06 -10.06 12.16
CA ALA A 158 1.22 -10.57 12.66
C ALA A 158 2.11 -11.19 11.56
N ASP A 159 1.53 -11.59 10.42
CA ASP A 159 2.27 -12.17 9.30
C ASP A 159 3.16 -11.14 8.58
N ILE A 160 3.00 -9.85 8.88
CA ILE A 160 3.91 -8.78 8.44
C ILE A 160 5.37 -9.08 8.82
N LEU A 161 5.60 -9.84 9.89
CA LEU A 161 6.94 -10.22 10.32
C LEU A 161 7.67 -11.08 9.29
N GLU A 162 6.97 -11.95 8.56
CA GLU A 162 7.58 -12.76 7.50
C GLU A 162 7.96 -11.90 6.30
N ALA A 163 7.09 -10.96 5.89
CA ALA A 163 7.42 -9.99 4.86
C ALA A 163 8.63 -9.11 5.26
N ALA A 164 8.70 -8.69 6.53
CA ALA A 164 9.82 -7.91 7.05
C ALA A 164 11.15 -8.70 7.04
N ARG A 165 11.14 -9.98 7.42
CA ARG A 165 12.31 -10.87 7.35
C ARG A 165 12.77 -11.05 5.91
N THR A 166 11.83 -11.25 5.00
CA THR A 166 12.11 -11.38 3.56
C THR A 166 12.72 -10.08 3.02
N ALA A 167 12.17 -8.92 3.39
CA ALA A 167 12.72 -7.63 3.00
C ALA A 167 14.15 -7.45 3.51
N ALA A 168 14.42 -7.77 4.78
CA ALA A 168 15.76 -7.70 5.37
C ALA A 168 16.75 -8.58 4.60
N GLN A 169 16.37 -9.83 4.30
CA GLN A 169 17.20 -10.76 3.53
C GLN A 169 17.49 -10.25 2.13
N LEU A 170 16.47 -9.83 1.39
CA LEU A 170 16.61 -9.35 0.01
C LEU A 170 17.46 -8.09 -0.10
N ARG A 171 17.40 -7.22 0.91
CA ARG A 171 18.13 -5.96 0.97
C ARG A 171 19.51 -6.07 1.64
N GLY A 172 19.90 -7.27 2.09
CA GLY A 172 21.19 -7.49 2.76
C GLY A 172 21.34 -6.70 4.07
N THR A 173 20.24 -6.52 4.82
CA THR A 173 20.21 -5.71 6.04
C THR A 173 19.62 -6.50 7.22
N THR A 174 19.59 -5.89 8.41
CA THR A 174 18.97 -6.50 9.60
C THR A 174 17.44 -6.33 9.59
N LEU A 175 16.72 -7.23 10.27
CA LEU A 175 15.28 -7.09 10.45
C LEU A 175 14.90 -5.73 11.09
N ALA A 176 15.67 -5.29 12.08
CA ALA A 176 15.43 -4.01 12.74
C ALA A 176 15.58 -2.83 11.77
N ALA A 177 16.62 -2.84 10.93
CA ALA A 177 16.85 -1.78 9.94
C ALA A 177 15.77 -1.78 8.85
N ALA A 178 15.37 -2.96 8.34
CA ALA A 178 14.28 -3.08 7.35
C ALA A 178 12.95 -2.57 7.93
N ALA A 179 12.63 -2.96 9.16
CA ALA A 179 11.41 -2.51 9.84
C ALA A 179 11.42 -0.99 10.10
N ALA A 180 12.57 -0.43 10.51
CA ALA A 180 12.72 1.00 10.71
C ALA A 180 12.56 1.80 9.40
N SER A 181 13.16 1.32 8.30
CA SER A 181 13.03 1.92 6.97
C SER A 181 11.56 1.91 6.50
N ALA A 182 10.89 0.76 6.57
CA ALA A 182 9.49 0.63 6.17
C ALA A 182 8.56 1.51 7.05
N ARG A 183 8.82 1.56 8.38
CA ARG A 183 8.05 2.41 9.31
C ARG A 183 8.23 3.90 8.96
N ALA A 184 9.44 4.34 8.70
CA ALA A 184 9.71 5.73 8.33
C ALA A 184 8.99 6.10 7.02
N ALA A 185 9.03 5.21 6.01
CA ALA A 185 8.31 5.39 4.76
C ALA A 185 6.78 5.44 4.96
N ALA A 186 6.23 4.57 5.83
CA ALA A 186 4.80 4.57 6.15
C ALA A 186 4.35 5.88 6.82
N ILE A 187 5.14 6.40 7.77
CA ILE A 187 4.85 7.69 8.43
C ILE A 187 4.93 8.85 7.41
N ALA A 188 5.91 8.85 6.51
CA ALA A 188 6.03 9.86 5.47
C ALA A 188 4.86 9.82 4.48
N ALA A 189 4.42 8.61 4.09
CA ALA A 189 3.28 8.40 3.20
C ALA A 189 1.93 8.73 3.86
N PHE A 190 1.79 8.46 5.17
CA PHE A 190 0.59 8.66 5.98
C PHE A 190 0.93 9.44 7.25
N PRO A 191 1.13 10.77 7.19
CA PRO A 191 1.68 11.56 8.32
C PRO A 191 0.86 11.49 9.61
N ARG A 192 -0.46 11.31 9.51
CA ARG A 192 -1.33 11.17 10.70
C ARG A 192 -1.05 9.88 11.51
N LEU A 193 -0.36 8.89 10.94
CA LEU A 193 0.12 7.72 11.70
C LEU A 193 1.01 8.12 12.88
N GLU A 194 1.81 9.17 12.74
CA GLU A 194 2.66 9.64 13.84
C GLU A 194 1.84 10.11 15.04
N ILE A 195 0.68 10.72 14.79
CA ILE A 195 -0.25 11.15 15.86
C ILE A 195 -0.80 9.93 16.58
N LEU A 196 -1.28 8.92 15.84
CA LEU A 196 -1.83 7.69 16.41
C LEU A 196 -0.79 6.93 17.26
N LEU A 197 0.47 6.91 16.82
CA LEU A 197 1.55 6.24 17.54
C LEU A 197 1.94 6.93 18.87
N ARG A 198 1.49 8.17 19.08
CA ARG A 198 1.70 8.95 20.31
C ARG A 198 0.50 8.93 21.25
N LEU A 199 -0.66 8.43 20.80
CA LEU A 199 -1.84 8.32 21.66
C LEU A 199 -1.58 7.26 22.75
N PRO A 200 -1.95 7.52 24.02
CA PRO A 200 -1.83 6.52 25.06
C PRO A 200 -2.73 5.30 24.77
N GLU A 201 -2.29 4.11 25.19
CA GLU A 201 -2.96 2.81 24.94
C GLU A 201 -4.37 2.66 25.60
N SER A 202 -5.04 3.77 25.94
CA SER A 202 -6.30 3.78 26.70
C SER A 202 -7.55 3.36 25.87
N PHE A 203 -7.39 2.94 24.62
CA PHE A 203 -8.52 2.57 23.76
C PHE A 203 -8.93 1.08 23.80
N GLY A 204 -8.26 0.23 24.59
CA GLY A 204 -8.58 -1.20 24.71
C GLY A 204 -9.50 -1.61 25.85
N GLN A 205 -10.04 -0.67 26.67
CA GLN A 205 -10.78 -1.01 27.90
C GLN A 205 -12.24 -0.54 27.95
N GLN A 206 -12.90 -0.40 26.84
CA GLN A 206 -14.36 -0.16 26.82
C GLN A 206 -15.08 -1.15 25.92
N THR A 207 -15.12 -2.42 26.33
CA THR A 207 -16.24 -3.34 26.04
C THR A 207 -16.20 -4.48 27.08
N GLU A 208 -16.80 -4.28 28.21
CA GLU A 208 -17.53 -5.33 28.92
C GLU A 208 -19.01 -5.17 28.67
#